data_d3d33781733dd86553c260dad413b62a
#
_entry.id   d3d33781733dd86553c260dad413b62a
#
_cell.length_a   1.000
_cell.length_b   1.000
_cell.length_c   1.000
_cell.angle_alpha   90.00
_cell.angle_beta   90.00
_cell.angle_gamma   90.00
#
_symmetry.space_group_name_H-M   'P 1'
#
loop_
_entity.id
_entity.type
_entity.pdbx_description
1 polymer ?
#
loop_
_entity_poly.entity_id
_entity_poly.type
_entity_poly.pdbx_seq_one_letter_code
_entity_poly.pdbx_strand_id
1 'polypeptide(L)'
;MGAEARLVGLKNATPEETLSLSGRERITPHVDLSLLRTFLAVYRSGSFTAAAPLLGLSQPTVTAQIRTLEQQTGRELFTRLPRGAEPTPLAHDLADQVAGPLDALAALEGRGDVLGGQAAPVHLAGPSELLCTRVLPALALVAEGVQLRVTQGLPEPFMDDLRAGHHDLVIATRRPRGRLAALPLADEEYLLVAAPSWARRVEEHPSAEDICTAVRDVPLITYAEDLPIVRRYWRNVFGKQLSTRAAVTVPNLYAVVSAVTAGAGYSVLPRSLCEEHLADGRLALLHEPVEPPLNTLFLVQRPGADANPDVVRVRDRLQHAARTW
;
A
#
# COMPACT_ATOMS: atom_id res chain seq x y z
N MET A 1 14.30 -66.10 55.68
CA MET A 1 14.90 -65.06 56.55
C MET A 1 14.26 -63.73 56.12
N GLY A 2 13.26 -63.29 56.72
CA GLY A 2 13.05 -62.63 58.00
C GLY A 2 12.95 -61.16 57.72
N ALA A 3 12.10 -60.38 58.19
CA ALA A 3 11.08 -60.34 59.21
C ALA A 3 10.16 -59.12 58.87
N GLU A 4 8.85 -59.25 58.95
CA GLU A 4 8.02 -58.80 60.07
C GLU A 4 8.21 -57.36 60.53
N ALA A 5 7.19 -56.60 60.32
CA ALA A 5 6.17 -56.19 61.29
C ALA A 5 6.36 -54.72 61.79
N ARG A 6 5.40 -53.90 61.64
CA ARG A 6 4.51 -53.50 62.74
C ARG A 6 3.44 -52.46 62.24
N LEU A 7 2.21 -52.96 62.30
CA LEU A 7 1.05 -52.16 62.55
C LEU A 7 1.07 -51.55 63.96
N VAL A 8 0.82 -50.29 64.13
CA VAL A 8 0.10 -49.74 65.31
C VAL A 8 -0.38 -48.28 64.93
N GLY A 9 -1.63 -48.10 65.09
CA GLY A 9 -2.18 -46.91 65.68
C GLY A 9 -3.37 -46.26 64.93
N LEU A 10 -4.54 -46.87 65.15
CA LEU A 10 -5.86 -46.21 64.93
C LEU A 10 -6.02 -45.01 65.86
N LYS A 11 -6.65 -43.93 65.42
CA LYS A 11 -8.03 -43.59 65.80
C LYS A 11 -8.32 -42.13 65.52
N ASN A 12 -9.53 -41.94 64.91
CA ASN A 12 -10.44 -40.82 65.06
C ASN A 12 -9.99 -39.45 64.57
N ALA A 13 -10.40 -39.11 63.36
CA ALA A 13 -10.80 -37.76 63.00
C ALA A 13 -12.15 -37.77 62.30
N THR A 14 -13.06 -37.03 62.86
CA THR A 14 -14.43 -36.76 62.50
C THR A 14 -14.64 -36.23 61.08
N PRO A 15 -15.79 -36.51 60.44
CA PRO A 15 -16.08 -36.01 59.12
C PRO A 15 -16.75 -34.62 59.23
N GLU A 16 -15.99 -33.58 59.10
CA GLU A 16 -16.49 -32.22 58.84
C GLU A 16 -15.31 -31.29 58.48
N GLU A 17 -14.87 -31.41 57.26
CA GLU A 17 -14.27 -30.28 56.54
C GLU A 17 -14.41 -30.55 55.02
N THR A 18 -15.66 -30.35 54.57
CA THR A 18 -15.94 -30.11 53.15
C THR A 18 -15.24 -28.82 52.76
N LEU A 19 -13.98 -28.90 52.35
CA LEU A 19 -13.31 -27.82 51.65
C LEU A 19 -14.08 -27.58 50.34
N SER A 20 -14.90 -26.56 50.39
CA SER A 20 -15.47 -25.87 49.25
C SER A 20 -14.33 -25.47 48.31
N LEU A 21 -13.97 -26.31 47.38
CA LEU A 21 -13.30 -25.96 46.17
C LEU A 21 -14.32 -25.19 45.32
N SER A 22 -14.56 -23.94 45.67
CA SER A 22 -15.16 -22.97 44.74
C SER A 22 -14.16 -22.85 43.60
N GLY A 23 -14.44 -23.64 42.56
CA GLY A 23 -13.79 -23.52 41.26
C GLY A 23 -13.99 -22.07 40.79
N ARG A 24 -12.97 -21.24 40.94
CA ARG A 24 -12.75 -20.15 40.02
C ARG A 24 -12.45 -20.81 38.68
N GLU A 25 -13.48 -21.13 37.92
CA GLU A 25 -13.39 -21.18 36.48
C GLU A 25 -12.70 -19.87 36.08
N ARG A 26 -11.45 -19.94 35.71
CA ARG A 26 -10.84 -18.91 34.91
C ARG A 26 -11.57 -18.99 33.58
N ILE A 27 -12.64 -18.21 33.46
CA ILE A 27 -13.22 -17.85 32.18
C ILE A 27 -12.08 -17.11 31.49
N THR A 28 -11.30 -17.81 30.71
CA THR A 28 -10.43 -17.18 29.70
C THR A 28 -11.38 -16.39 28.84
N PRO A 29 -11.26 -15.06 28.80
CA PRO A 29 -12.15 -14.27 27.95
C PRO A 29 -11.94 -14.77 26.52
N HIS A 30 -12.93 -15.47 25.97
CA HIS A 30 -12.95 -15.80 24.55
C HIS A 30 -13.10 -14.48 23.80
N VAL A 31 -11.99 -13.96 23.31
CA VAL A 31 -12.02 -12.78 22.44
C VAL A 31 -12.58 -13.23 21.11
N ASP A 32 -13.73 -12.67 20.73
CA ASP A 32 -14.37 -12.95 19.45
C ASP A 32 -13.49 -12.42 18.30
N LEU A 33 -13.22 -13.27 17.32
CA LEU A 33 -12.45 -12.91 16.13
C LEU A 33 -13.05 -11.73 15.36
N SER A 34 -14.37 -11.58 15.39
CA SER A 34 -15.06 -10.44 14.78
C SER A 34 -14.66 -9.11 15.42
N LEU A 35 -14.51 -9.08 16.76
CA LEU A 35 -14.06 -7.92 17.51
C LEU A 35 -12.60 -7.55 17.15
N LEU A 36 -11.73 -8.56 17.01
CA LEU A 36 -10.34 -8.36 16.62
C LEU A 36 -10.22 -7.86 15.17
N ARG A 37 -11.05 -8.36 14.25
CA ARG A 37 -11.14 -7.85 12.87
C ARG A 37 -11.56 -6.39 12.85
N THR A 38 -12.57 -6.05 13.62
CA THR A 38 -13.05 -4.66 13.73
C THR A 38 -11.99 -3.76 14.35
N PHE A 39 -11.31 -4.21 15.40
CA PHE A 39 -10.18 -3.51 15.99
C PHE A 39 -9.09 -3.24 14.96
N LEU A 40 -8.69 -4.27 14.21
CA LEU A 40 -7.61 -4.15 13.21
C LEU A 40 -7.99 -3.20 12.06
N ALA A 41 -9.26 -3.21 11.62
CA ALA A 41 -9.76 -2.29 10.61
C ALA A 41 -9.74 -0.82 11.10
N VAL A 42 -10.19 -0.55 12.34
CA VAL A 42 -10.12 0.79 12.93
C VAL A 42 -8.67 1.24 13.15
N TYR A 43 -7.82 0.33 13.63
CA TYR A 43 -6.39 0.59 13.82
C TYR A 43 -5.67 1.02 12.52
N ARG A 44 -5.93 0.31 11.43
CA ARG A 44 -5.33 0.55 10.11
C ARG A 44 -5.87 1.80 9.42
N SER A 45 -7.17 2.03 9.53
CA SER A 45 -7.82 3.20 8.91
C SER A 45 -7.68 4.49 9.71
N GLY A 46 -7.37 4.40 11.03
CA GLY A 46 -7.34 5.54 11.94
C GLY A 46 -8.71 6.19 12.18
N SER A 47 -9.82 5.52 11.82
CA SER A 47 -11.16 6.10 11.91
C SER A 47 -12.24 5.04 12.00
N PHE A 48 -13.16 5.20 12.96
CA PHE A 48 -14.34 4.34 13.07
C PHE A 48 -15.27 4.43 11.83
N THR A 49 -15.37 5.62 11.25
CA THR A 49 -16.17 5.87 10.05
C THR A 49 -15.53 5.23 8.81
N ALA A 50 -14.21 5.34 8.66
CA ALA A 50 -13.49 4.74 7.53
C ALA A 50 -13.42 3.22 7.63
N ALA A 51 -13.41 2.64 8.84
CA ALA A 51 -13.41 1.19 9.03
C ALA A 51 -14.76 0.53 8.68
N ALA A 52 -15.87 1.24 8.85
CA ALA A 52 -17.21 0.69 8.67
C ALA A 52 -17.46 0.10 7.26
N PRO A 53 -17.21 0.81 6.15
CA PRO A 53 -17.37 0.25 4.80
C PRO A 53 -16.41 -0.91 4.52
N LEU A 54 -15.18 -0.90 5.06
CA LEU A 54 -14.22 -1.99 4.89
C LEU A 54 -14.71 -3.32 5.48
N LEU A 55 -15.59 -3.25 6.48
CA LEU A 55 -16.15 -4.41 7.17
C LEU A 55 -17.57 -4.75 6.71
N GLY A 56 -18.17 -3.96 5.83
CA GLY A 56 -19.59 -4.07 5.49
C GLY A 56 -20.52 -3.78 6.66
N LEU A 57 -20.08 -2.98 7.64
CA LEU A 57 -20.81 -2.67 8.87
C LEU A 57 -21.24 -1.19 8.93
N SER A 58 -22.19 -0.88 9.82
CA SER A 58 -22.48 0.50 10.17
C SER A 58 -21.45 1.07 11.17
N GLN A 59 -21.19 2.38 11.13
CA GLN A 59 -20.28 3.02 12.09
C GLN A 59 -20.72 2.82 13.57
N PRO A 60 -22.03 2.87 13.94
CA PRO A 60 -22.45 2.52 15.28
C PRO A 60 -22.08 1.09 15.68
N THR A 61 -22.19 0.12 14.77
CA THR A 61 -21.80 -1.28 15.01
C THR A 61 -20.31 -1.40 15.28
N VAL A 62 -19.46 -0.74 14.45
CA VAL A 62 -18.01 -0.68 14.66
C VAL A 62 -17.70 -0.11 16.05
N THR A 63 -18.37 0.98 16.42
CA THR A 63 -18.20 1.60 17.75
C THR A 63 -18.58 0.67 18.90
N ALA A 64 -19.68 -0.06 18.76
CA ALA A 64 -20.14 -1.01 19.76
C ALA A 64 -19.16 -2.18 19.92
N GLN A 65 -18.67 -2.73 18.83
CA GLN A 65 -17.69 -3.82 18.83
C GLN A 65 -16.37 -3.41 19.49
N ILE A 66 -15.86 -2.23 19.19
CA ILE A 66 -14.64 -1.72 19.86
C ILE A 66 -14.87 -1.55 21.36
N ARG A 67 -15.99 -0.97 21.78
CA ARG A 67 -16.33 -0.86 23.21
C ARG A 67 -16.40 -2.22 23.90
N THR A 68 -16.96 -3.22 23.23
CA THR A 68 -17.01 -4.60 23.76
C THR A 68 -15.61 -5.15 23.95
N LEU A 69 -14.71 -4.97 22.98
CA LEU A 69 -13.33 -5.40 23.09
C LEU A 69 -12.58 -4.67 24.21
N GLU A 70 -12.77 -3.36 24.35
CA GLU A 70 -12.19 -2.53 25.43
C GLU A 70 -12.69 -2.98 26.80
N GLN A 71 -13.99 -3.34 26.91
CA GLN A 71 -14.55 -3.93 28.14
C GLN A 71 -13.93 -5.30 28.46
N GLN A 72 -13.74 -6.17 27.46
CA GLN A 72 -13.10 -7.47 27.64
C GLN A 72 -11.63 -7.36 28.05
N THR A 73 -10.92 -6.40 27.49
CA THR A 73 -9.50 -6.14 27.81
C THR A 73 -9.31 -5.31 29.09
N GLY A 74 -10.38 -4.67 29.57
CA GLY A 74 -10.38 -3.76 30.74
C GLY A 74 -9.61 -2.47 30.50
N ARG A 75 -9.28 -2.13 29.25
CA ARG A 75 -8.46 -0.95 28.88
C ARG A 75 -8.93 -0.34 27.57
N GLU A 76 -8.76 0.98 27.45
CA GLU A 76 -9.03 1.69 26.19
C GLU A 76 -7.98 1.34 25.13
N LEU A 77 -8.45 1.07 23.92
CA LEU A 77 -7.61 0.80 22.75
C LEU A 77 -7.46 2.04 21.87
N PHE A 78 -8.44 2.96 21.91
CA PHE A 78 -8.43 4.16 21.09
C PHE A 78 -8.80 5.41 21.89
N THR A 79 -8.02 6.48 21.69
CA THR A 79 -8.40 7.83 22.09
C THR A 79 -9.20 8.46 20.95
N ARG A 80 -10.41 8.94 21.24
CA ARG A 80 -11.27 9.59 20.25
C ARG A 80 -10.83 11.02 20.02
N LEU A 81 -10.57 11.34 18.75
CA LEU A 81 -10.25 12.70 18.31
C LEU A 81 -11.40 13.27 17.47
N PRO A 82 -11.52 14.60 17.34
CA PRO A 82 -12.51 15.24 16.46
C PRO A 82 -12.43 14.78 15.01
N ARG A 83 -11.26 14.32 14.58
CA ARG A 83 -11.01 13.78 13.24
C ARG A 83 -10.28 12.44 13.31
N GLY A 84 -10.98 11.38 13.76
CA GLY A 84 -10.45 10.02 13.74
C GLY A 84 -10.27 9.36 15.10
N ALA A 85 -9.41 8.36 15.16
CA ALA A 85 -9.09 7.59 16.35
C ALA A 85 -7.58 7.41 16.45
N GLU A 86 -7.00 7.74 17.59
CA GLU A 86 -5.59 7.54 17.88
C GLU A 86 -5.44 6.27 18.73
N PRO A 87 -4.68 5.26 18.28
CA PRO A 87 -4.48 4.05 19.06
C PRO A 87 -3.59 4.30 20.27
N THR A 88 -3.92 3.66 21.39
CA THR A 88 -3.10 3.64 22.60
C THR A 88 -1.87 2.75 22.43
N PRO A 89 -0.83 2.82 23.32
CA PRO A 89 0.28 1.87 23.31
C PRO A 89 -0.18 0.40 23.33
N LEU A 90 -1.22 0.10 24.11
CA LEU A 90 -1.79 -1.25 24.16
C LEU A 90 -2.41 -1.66 22.81
N ALA A 91 -3.03 -0.74 22.09
CA ALA A 91 -3.54 -1.03 20.75
C ALA A 91 -2.42 -1.35 19.77
N HIS A 92 -1.22 -0.78 19.95
CA HIS A 92 -0.06 -1.14 19.14
C HIS A 92 0.38 -2.58 19.41
N ASP A 93 0.56 -2.92 20.70
CA ASP A 93 0.97 -4.26 21.12
C ASP A 93 -0.05 -5.31 20.66
N LEU A 94 -1.34 -5.01 20.76
CA LEU A 94 -2.40 -5.90 20.29
C LEU A 94 -2.37 -6.05 18.77
N ALA A 95 -2.22 -4.96 18.03
CA ALA A 95 -2.16 -5.01 16.56
C ALA A 95 -0.99 -5.85 16.06
N ASP A 96 0.18 -5.70 16.68
CA ASP A 96 1.38 -6.49 16.34
C ASP A 96 1.16 -7.99 16.56
N GLN A 97 0.38 -8.36 17.60
CA GLN A 97 0.08 -9.76 17.88
C GLN A 97 -0.98 -10.37 16.97
N VAL A 98 -2.05 -9.59 16.61
CA VAL A 98 -3.21 -10.15 15.92
C VAL A 98 -3.21 -9.92 14.41
N ALA A 99 -2.43 -8.96 13.88
CA ALA A 99 -2.46 -8.63 12.46
C ALA A 99 -2.10 -9.83 11.58
N GLY A 100 -0.95 -10.46 11.84
CA GLY A 100 -0.51 -11.63 11.06
C GLY A 100 -1.52 -12.79 11.07
N PRO A 101 -1.94 -13.30 12.25
CA PRO A 101 -2.94 -14.35 12.33
C PRO A 101 -4.28 -14.02 11.65
N LEU A 102 -4.82 -12.81 11.84
CA LEU A 102 -6.08 -12.41 11.23
C LEU A 102 -5.98 -12.26 9.72
N ASP A 103 -4.86 -11.76 9.22
CA ASP A 103 -4.61 -11.66 7.79
C ASP A 103 -4.45 -13.04 7.15
N ALA A 104 -3.79 -13.97 7.84
CA ALA A 104 -3.72 -15.36 7.40
C ALA A 104 -5.12 -16.00 7.32
N LEU A 105 -5.98 -15.76 8.31
CA LEU A 105 -7.36 -16.23 8.30
C LEU A 105 -8.19 -15.57 7.20
N ALA A 106 -8.08 -14.26 7.00
CA ALA A 106 -8.76 -13.54 5.94
C ALA A 106 -8.33 -14.06 4.56
N ALA A 107 -7.04 -14.35 4.42
CA ALA A 107 -6.51 -14.97 3.20
C ALA A 107 -7.10 -16.37 2.95
N LEU A 108 -7.48 -17.13 3.96
CA LEU A 108 -8.17 -18.42 3.82
C LEU A 108 -9.64 -18.24 3.43
N GLU A 109 -10.32 -17.23 3.98
CA GLU A 109 -11.74 -16.95 3.68
C GLU A 109 -11.96 -16.46 2.24
N GLY A 110 -11.02 -15.66 1.71
CA GLY A 110 -11.03 -15.21 0.31
C GLY A 110 -10.70 -16.32 -0.70
N ARG A 111 -10.33 -17.51 -0.24
CA ARG A 111 -9.94 -18.67 -1.05
C ARG A 111 -11.00 -19.75 -0.95
N GLY A 112 -11.87 -19.82 -1.92
CA GLY A 112 -12.82 -20.94 -2.05
C GLY A 112 -12.19 -22.31 -2.23
N ASP A 113 -10.88 -22.47 -2.05
CA ASP A 113 -10.16 -23.75 -2.28
C ASP A 113 -9.08 -23.99 -1.21
N VAL A 114 -9.51 -24.27 0.02
CA VAL A 114 -8.64 -24.50 1.18
C VAL A 114 -7.97 -25.89 1.16
N LEU A 115 -8.34 -26.78 0.24
CA LEU A 115 -7.92 -28.19 0.26
C LEU A 115 -6.92 -28.57 -0.85
N GLY A 116 -6.49 -27.65 -1.70
CA GLY A 116 -5.69 -27.95 -2.90
C GLY A 116 -4.18 -27.77 -2.81
N GLY A 117 -3.57 -27.55 -1.64
CA GLY A 117 -2.10 -27.60 -1.46
C GLY A 117 -1.28 -26.58 -2.26
N GLN A 118 -1.89 -25.68 -3.03
CA GLN A 118 -1.18 -24.62 -3.77
C GLN A 118 -0.97 -23.39 -2.88
N ALA A 119 0.22 -22.80 -3.00
CA ALA A 119 0.53 -21.54 -2.34
C ALA A 119 -0.46 -20.43 -2.77
N ALA A 120 -0.80 -19.59 -1.83
CA ALA A 120 -1.72 -18.51 -2.09
C ALA A 120 -1.18 -17.49 -3.08
N PRO A 121 -1.97 -17.01 -4.04
CA PRO A 121 -1.52 -15.99 -4.95
C PRO A 121 -1.12 -14.72 -4.20
N VAL A 122 -0.08 -14.05 -4.70
CA VAL A 122 0.34 -12.73 -4.23
C VAL A 122 -0.44 -11.67 -4.99
N HIS A 123 -1.16 -10.82 -4.28
CA HIS A 123 -1.92 -9.70 -4.86
C HIS A 123 -1.08 -8.42 -4.83
N LEU A 124 -0.68 -7.98 -6.02
CA LEU A 124 0.13 -6.78 -6.23
C LEU A 124 -0.69 -5.73 -6.99
N ALA A 125 -0.70 -4.49 -6.52
CA ALA A 125 -1.35 -3.39 -7.24
C ALA A 125 -0.40 -2.20 -7.45
N GLY A 126 -0.69 -1.39 -8.47
CA GLY A 126 0.09 -0.18 -8.75
C GLY A 126 -0.29 0.52 -10.06
N PRO A 127 0.38 1.65 -10.36
CA PRO A 127 0.21 2.37 -11.62
C PRO A 127 0.60 1.51 -12.82
N SER A 128 -0.18 1.58 -13.88
CA SER A 128 0.00 0.75 -15.09
C SER A 128 1.40 0.87 -15.69
N GLU A 129 1.90 2.10 -15.78
CA GLU A 129 3.20 2.40 -16.37
C GLU A 129 4.34 1.76 -15.58
N LEU A 130 4.34 1.88 -14.26
CA LEU A 130 5.36 1.26 -13.40
C LEU A 130 5.29 -0.26 -13.42
N LEU A 131 4.07 -0.81 -13.39
CA LEU A 131 3.87 -2.25 -13.50
C LEU A 131 4.45 -2.80 -14.80
N CYS A 132 4.21 -2.14 -15.94
CA CYS A 132 4.66 -2.62 -17.24
C CYS A 132 6.14 -2.37 -17.51
N THR A 133 6.67 -1.17 -17.14
CA THR A 133 8.06 -0.81 -17.50
C THR A 133 9.11 -1.36 -16.54
N ARG A 134 8.78 -1.54 -15.27
CA ARG A 134 9.74 -1.88 -14.22
C ARG A 134 9.37 -3.15 -13.45
N VAL A 135 8.14 -3.23 -12.93
CA VAL A 135 7.75 -4.24 -11.94
C VAL A 135 7.61 -5.63 -12.55
N LEU A 136 6.80 -5.78 -13.59
CA LEU A 136 6.58 -7.09 -14.23
C LEU A 136 7.85 -7.64 -14.88
N PRO A 137 8.67 -6.84 -15.61
CA PRO A 137 9.97 -7.31 -16.07
C PRO A 137 10.88 -7.81 -14.95
N ALA A 138 10.93 -7.10 -13.81
CA ALA A 138 11.72 -7.52 -12.65
C ALA A 138 11.22 -8.82 -12.01
N LEU A 139 9.93 -9.10 -12.11
CA LEU A 139 9.29 -10.29 -11.54
C LEU A 139 9.24 -11.48 -12.52
N ALA A 140 9.73 -11.37 -13.76
CA ALA A 140 9.68 -12.44 -14.75
C ALA A 140 10.24 -13.77 -14.22
N LEU A 141 11.37 -13.73 -13.50
CA LEU A 141 11.99 -14.92 -12.91
C LEU A 141 11.25 -15.46 -11.65
N VAL A 142 10.42 -14.63 -11.02
CA VAL A 142 9.65 -15.04 -9.83
C VAL A 142 8.34 -15.70 -10.22
N ALA A 143 7.84 -15.43 -11.43
CA ALA A 143 6.61 -16.02 -11.96
C ALA A 143 6.69 -17.56 -12.04
N GLU A 144 7.88 -18.13 -12.12
CA GLU A 144 8.10 -19.57 -11.95
C GLU A 144 7.95 -19.94 -10.48
N GLY A 145 6.81 -20.51 -10.13
CA GLY A 145 6.48 -20.99 -8.78
C GLY A 145 5.77 -19.98 -7.85
N VAL A 146 5.46 -18.76 -8.32
CA VAL A 146 4.62 -17.80 -7.60
C VAL A 146 3.40 -17.43 -8.43
N GLN A 147 2.21 -17.57 -7.87
CA GLN A 147 1.01 -17.06 -8.52
C GLN A 147 0.84 -15.57 -8.22
N LEU A 148 0.94 -14.73 -9.25
CA LEU A 148 0.71 -13.28 -9.15
C LEU A 148 -0.69 -12.93 -9.64
N ARG A 149 -1.34 -12.01 -8.92
CA ARG A 149 -2.58 -11.33 -9.33
C ARG A 149 -2.30 -9.84 -9.30
N VAL A 150 -2.24 -9.23 -10.48
CA VAL A 150 -1.82 -7.83 -10.63
C VAL A 150 -3.01 -6.97 -10.97
N THR A 151 -3.23 -5.91 -10.17
CA THR A 151 -4.28 -4.92 -10.39
C THR A 151 -3.65 -3.58 -10.77
N GLN A 152 -4.16 -2.98 -11.84
CA GLN A 152 -3.69 -1.70 -12.35
C GLN A 152 -4.67 -0.58 -11.98
N GLY A 153 -4.15 0.58 -11.64
CA GLY A 153 -4.96 1.76 -11.35
C GLY A 153 -4.21 2.84 -10.55
N LEU A 154 -4.98 3.75 -9.99
CA LEU A 154 -4.46 4.82 -9.14
C LEU A 154 -4.14 4.28 -7.74
N PRO A 155 -3.04 4.73 -7.12
CA PRO A 155 -2.61 4.19 -5.82
C PRO A 155 -3.56 4.45 -4.65
N GLU A 156 -4.33 5.55 -4.68
CA GLU A 156 -5.18 5.95 -3.57
C GLU A 156 -6.26 4.90 -3.20
N PRO A 157 -7.06 4.37 -4.14
CA PRO A 157 -8.01 3.28 -3.84
C PRO A 157 -7.31 2.02 -3.31
N PHE A 158 -6.12 1.70 -3.82
CA PHE A 158 -5.39 0.51 -3.40
C PHE A 158 -4.89 0.56 -1.97
N MET A 159 -4.76 1.75 -1.36
CA MET A 159 -4.42 1.86 0.06
C MET A 159 -5.54 1.34 0.96
N ASP A 160 -6.79 1.54 0.58
CA ASP A 160 -7.93 1.02 1.33
C ASP A 160 -8.07 -0.49 1.12
N ASP A 161 -7.89 -0.97 -0.11
CA ASP A 161 -7.87 -2.40 -0.41
C ASP A 161 -6.72 -3.13 0.29
N LEU A 162 -5.55 -2.49 0.42
CA LEU A 162 -4.42 -3.02 1.19
C LEU A 162 -4.76 -3.14 2.69
N ARG A 163 -5.45 -2.13 3.26
CA ARG A 163 -5.91 -2.16 4.66
C ARG A 163 -6.99 -3.23 4.89
N ALA A 164 -7.85 -3.44 3.90
CA ALA A 164 -8.88 -4.47 3.92
C ALA A 164 -8.33 -5.89 3.72
N GLY A 165 -7.08 -6.02 3.25
CA GLY A 165 -6.45 -7.32 3.00
C GLY A 165 -6.67 -7.87 1.59
N HIS A 166 -7.22 -7.07 0.66
CA HIS A 166 -7.42 -7.46 -0.74
C HIS A 166 -6.13 -7.45 -1.55
N HIS A 167 -5.13 -6.66 -1.13
CA HIS A 167 -3.79 -6.65 -1.69
C HIS A 167 -2.74 -6.98 -0.62
N ASP A 168 -1.64 -7.59 -1.02
CA ASP A 168 -0.47 -7.87 -0.19
C ASP A 168 0.58 -6.77 -0.32
N LEU A 169 0.77 -6.28 -1.55
CA LEU A 169 1.75 -5.28 -1.94
C LEU A 169 1.13 -4.23 -2.84
N VAL A 170 1.49 -2.97 -2.65
CA VAL A 170 1.08 -1.86 -3.53
C VAL A 170 2.28 -0.99 -3.88
N ILE A 171 2.45 -0.68 -5.16
CA ILE A 171 3.39 0.36 -5.60
C ILE A 171 2.68 1.71 -5.55
N ALA A 172 3.19 2.61 -4.73
CA ALA A 172 2.63 3.94 -4.54
C ALA A 172 3.58 5.03 -5.02
N THR A 173 3.05 6.10 -5.59
CA THR A 173 3.79 7.29 -6.05
C THR A 173 3.91 8.36 -4.96
N ARG A 174 3.38 8.09 -3.77
CA ARG A 174 3.46 8.95 -2.59
C ARG A 174 3.55 8.07 -1.34
N ARG A 175 4.23 8.56 -0.34
CA ARG A 175 4.26 7.88 0.95
C ARG A 175 2.84 7.84 1.53
N PRO A 176 2.31 6.66 1.87
CA PRO A 176 0.96 6.54 2.42
C PRO A 176 0.88 7.24 3.78
N ARG A 177 -0.28 7.80 4.07
CA ARG A 177 -0.60 8.32 5.40
C ARG A 177 -0.98 7.17 6.32
N GLY A 178 -0.66 7.31 7.60
CA GLY A 178 -0.98 6.29 8.60
C GLY A 178 0.17 5.29 8.78
N ARG A 179 -0.16 4.07 9.25
CA ARG A 179 0.80 3.10 9.78
C ARG A 179 1.12 1.93 8.85
N LEU A 180 0.87 2.06 7.56
CA LEU A 180 1.30 1.06 6.61
C LEU A 180 2.83 1.11 6.47
N ALA A 181 3.46 -0.06 6.48
CA ALA A 181 4.88 -0.17 6.19
C ALA A 181 5.12 0.24 4.73
N ALA A 182 5.84 1.34 4.54
CA ALA A 182 6.18 1.87 3.22
C ALA A 182 7.70 1.98 3.12
N LEU A 183 8.28 1.20 2.22
CA LEU A 183 9.71 1.20 1.94
C LEU A 183 9.94 2.03 0.67
N PRO A 184 10.89 2.97 0.65
CA PRO A 184 11.33 3.60 -0.60
C PRO A 184 11.79 2.50 -1.56
N LEU A 185 11.32 2.57 -2.80
CA LEU A 185 11.61 1.57 -3.83
C LEU A 185 12.65 2.11 -4.82
N ALA A 186 12.32 3.25 -5.46
CA ALA A 186 13.18 3.93 -6.41
C ALA A 186 12.76 5.40 -6.54
N ASP A 187 13.61 6.21 -7.14
CA ASP A 187 13.25 7.56 -7.57
C ASP A 187 13.05 7.56 -9.10
N GLU A 188 11.96 8.19 -9.54
CA GLU A 188 11.57 8.33 -10.94
C GLU A 188 11.74 9.79 -11.36
N GLU A 189 12.57 10.04 -12.38
CA GLU A 189 12.73 11.37 -12.96
C GLU A 189 11.58 11.73 -13.91
N TYR A 190 11.26 13.01 -13.98
CA TYR A 190 10.31 13.54 -14.94
C TYR A 190 11.03 14.37 -16.01
N LEU A 191 10.67 14.11 -17.28
CA LEU A 191 11.21 14.76 -18.46
C LEU A 191 10.18 15.64 -19.14
N LEU A 192 10.58 16.81 -19.61
CA LEU A 192 9.77 17.67 -20.48
C LEU A 192 10.07 17.29 -21.92
N VAL A 193 9.08 16.71 -22.61
CA VAL A 193 9.25 16.08 -23.93
C VAL A 193 8.20 16.49 -24.94
N ALA A 194 8.55 16.44 -26.22
CA ALA A 194 7.65 16.57 -27.35
C ALA A 194 8.16 15.72 -28.53
N ALA A 195 7.34 15.61 -29.59
CA ALA A 195 7.83 15.08 -30.86
C ALA A 195 8.91 16.01 -31.47
N PRO A 196 9.87 15.50 -32.28
CA PRO A 196 10.94 16.30 -32.86
C PRO A 196 10.46 17.50 -33.69
N SER A 197 9.29 17.41 -34.31
CA SER A 197 8.68 18.54 -35.04
C SER A 197 8.35 19.75 -34.14
N TRP A 198 7.90 19.49 -32.92
CA TRP A 198 7.65 20.52 -31.93
C TRP A 198 8.94 21.01 -31.27
N ALA A 199 9.89 20.12 -31.01
CA ALA A 199 11.18 20.49 -30.44
C ALA A 199 11.90 21.50 -31.32
N ARG A 200 12.00 21.27 -32.64
CA ARG A 200 12.57 22.26 -33.59
C ARG A 200 11.85 23.59 -33.56
N ARG A 201 10.52 23.60 -33.53
CA ARG A 201 9.73 24.86 -33.45
C ARG A 201 9.98 25.63 -32.16
N VAL A 202 10.18 24.92 -31.04
CA VAL A 202 10.52 25.51 -29.74
C VAL A 202 11.93 26.09 -29.78
N GLU A 203 12.93 25.38 -30.37
CA GLU A 203 14.31 25.84 -30.54
C GLU A 203 14.42 27.09 -31.44
N GLU A 204 13.58 27.17 -32.48
CA GLU A 204 13.52 28.31 -33.42
C GLU A 204 12.71 29.49 -32.84
N HIS A 205 12.05 29.33 -31.70
CA HIS A 205 11.26 30.38 -31.09
C HIS A 205 12.17 31.55 -30.60
N PRO A 206 11.82 32.82 -30.80
CA PRO A 206 12.64 33.96 -30.35
C PRO A 206 12.98 33.97 -28.86
N SER A 207 12.17 33.31 -28.05
CA SER A 207 12.38 33.16 -26.61
C SER A 207 12.80 31.73 -26.24
N ALA A 208 13.56 31.04 -27.08
CA ALA A 208 13.99 29.64 -26.82
C ALA A 208 14.77 29.48 -25.50
N GLU A 209 15.49 30.52 -25.06
CA GLU A 209 16.15 30.56 -23.75
C GLU A 209 15.17 30.53 -22.57
N ASP A 210 13.96 31.07 -22.75
CA ASP A 210 12.85 30.92 -21.78
C ASP A 210 11.85 29.88 -22.30
N ILE A 211 12.13 28.62 -21.98
CA ILE A 211 11.31 27.48 -22.40
C ILE A 211 9.83 27.63 -22.00
N CYS A 212 9.54 28.28 -20.87
CA CYS A 212 8.17 28.53 -20.44
C CYS A 212 7.39 29.42 -21.41
N THR A 213 8.09 30.34 -22.09
CA THR A 213 7.51 31.19 -23.11
C THR A 213 7.44 30.45 -24.45
N ALA A 214 8.49 29.74 -24.83
CA ALA A 214 8.58 29.00 -26.08
C ALA A 214 7.49 27.90 -26.21
N VAL A 215 7.10 27.24 -25.12
CA VAL A 215 6.07 26.19 -25.12
C VAL A 215 4.64 26.73 -24.91
N ARG A 216 4.45 28.05 -24.77
CA ARG A 216 3.11 28.63 -24.45
C ARG A 216 2.06 28.27 -25.48
N ASP A 217 2.43 28.29 -26.74
CA ASP A 217 1.52 28.04 -27.87
C ASP A 217 1.57 26.58 -28.36
N VAL A 218 2.33 25.72 -27.67
CA VAL A 218 2.34 24.29 -27.93
C VAL A 218 1.26 23.62 -27.11
N PRO A 219 0.41 22.74 -27.70
CA PRO A 219 -0.62 22.03 -26.96
C PRO A 219 -0.04 21.17 -25.83
N LEU A 220 -0.59 21.28 -24.63
CA LEU A 220 -0.23 20.44 -23.49
C LEU A 220 -1.10 19.18 -23.46
N ILE A 221 -0.46 18.02 -23.42
CA ILE A 221 -1.12 16.71 -23.28
C ILE A 221 -0.84 16.19 -21.86
N THR A 222 -1.85 15.73 -21.13
CA THR A 222 -1.68 15.31 -19.74
C THR A 222 -2.63 14.18 -19.35
N TYR A 223 -2.37 13.55 -18.19
CA TYR A 223 -3.21 12.47 -17.69
C TYR A 223 -4.32 12.93 -16.72
N ALA A 224 -4.27 14.16 -16.19
CA ALA A 224 -5.23 14.69 -15.22
C ALA A 224 -5.44 16.17 -15.40
N GLU A 225 -6.68 16.65 -15.18
CA GLU A 225 -7.08 18.05 -15.33
C GLU A 225 -6.38 19.01 -14.35
N ASP A 226 -6.05 18.54 -13.16
CA ASP A 226 -5.36 19.30 -12.13
C ASP A 226 -3.85 19.41 -12.36
N LEU A 227 -3.32 18.77 -13.42
CA LEU A 227 -1.93 18.85 -13.92
C LEU A 227 -0.85 18.58 -12.84
N PRO A 228 -0.96 17.56 -12.01
CA PRO A 228 -0.09 17.45 -10.82
C PRO A 228 1.38 17.29 -11.18
N ILE A 229 1.72 16.50 -12.22
CA ILE A 229 3.11 16.29 -12.68
C ILE A 229 3.65 17.57 -13.30
N VAL A 230 2.92 18.15 -14.25
CA VAL A 230 3.37 19.32 -15.01
C VAL A 230 3.53 20.53 -14.07
N ARG A 231 2.59 20.79 -13.18
CA ARG A 231 2.68 21.87 -12.19
C ARG A 231 3.86 21.70 -11.24
N ARG A 232 4.15 20.44 -10.85
CA ARG A 232 5.32 20.12 -10.03
C ARG A 232 6.61 20.42 -10.79
N TYR A 233 6.71 20.00 -12.07
CA TYR A 233 7.84 20.28 -12.94
C TYR A 233 8.08 21.78 -13.06
N TRP A 234 7.05 22.56 -13.43
CA TRP A 234 7.16 24.02 -13.57
C TRP A 234 7.69 24.71 -12.33
N ARG A 235 7.16 24.31 -11.17
CA ARG A 235 7.57 24.88 -9.89
C ARG A 235 9.03 24.53 -9.54
N ASN A 236 9.40 23.29 -9.72
CA ASN A 236 10.71 22.81 -9.28
C ASN A 236 11.83 23.23 -10.24
N VAL A 237 11.59 23.20 -11.55
CA VAL A 237 12.60 23.49 -12.57
C VAL A 237 12.66 25.00 -12.89
N PHE A 238 11.51 25.64 -13.06
CA PHE A 238 11.46 27.03 -13.52
C PHE A 238 11.12 28.03 -12.39
N GLY A 239 10.77 27.58 -11.19
CA GLY A 239 10.32 28.46 -10.11
C GLY A 239 9.01 29.21 -10.43
N LYS A 240 8.29 28.78 -11.48
CA LYS A 240 7.11 29.47 -12.02
C LYS A 240 5.84 28.65 -11.79
N GLN A 241 4.70 29.32 -11.75
CA GLN A 241 3.41 28.66 -11.79
C GLN A 241 2.99 28.40 -13.25
N LEU A 242 2.48 27.20 -13.51
CA LEU A 242 1.92 26.86 -14.81
C LEU A 242 0.57 27.56 -14.99
N SER A 243 0.43 28.37 -16.02
CA SER A 243 -0.83 29.06 -16.40
C SER A 243 -1.57 28.39 -17.57
N THR A 244 -0.94 27.40 -18.22
CA THR A 244 -1.47 26.70 -19.39
C THR A 244 -2.54 25.69 -18.97
N ARG A 245 -3.58 25.53 -19.80
CA ARG A 245 -4.58 24.46 -19.70
C ARG A 245 -4.17 23.30 -20.61
N ALA A 246 -4.56 22.08 -20.24
CA ALA A 246 -4.38 20.94 -21.12
C ALA A 246 -5.24 21.09 -22.38
N ALA A 247 -4.65 20.79 -23.53
CA ALA A 247 -5.39 20.63 -24.78
C ALA A 247 -6.06 19.24 -24.87
N VAL A 248 -5.38 18.22 -24.29
CA VAL A 248 -5.91 16.86 -24.19
C VAL A 248 -5.63 16.34 -22.80
N THR A 249 -6.65 15.76 -22.17
CA THR A 249 -6.54 15.02 -20.91
C THR A 249 -6.99 13.59 -21.12
N VAL A 250 -6.13 12.62 -20.80
CA VAL A 250 -6.42 11.19 -20.85
C VAL A 250 -5.81 10.48 -19.65
N PRO A 251 -6.59 9.75 -18.81
CA PRO A 251 -6.11 9.18 -17.54
C PRO A 251 -5.27 7.91 -17.74
N ASN A 252 -4.32 7.97 -18.66
CA ASN A 252 -3.40 6.90 -18.99
C ASN A 252 -2.11 7.47 -19.57
N LEU A 253 -0.97 7.28 -18.90
CA LEU A 253 0.31 7.84 -19.33
C LEU A 253 0.84 7.23 -20.64
N TYR A 254 0.52 5.97 -20.95
CA TYR A 254 0.83 5.38 -22.27
C TYR A 254 0.09 6.08 -23.40
N ALA A 255 -1.18 6.44 -23.18
CA ALA A 255 -1.94 7.21 -24.15
C ALA A 255 -1.38 8.63 -24.33
N VAL A 256 -0.90 9.25 -23.23
CA VAL A 256 -0.20 10.54 -23.30
C VAL A 256 1.06 10.41 -24.14
N VAL A 257 1.93 9.40 -23.88
CA VAL A 257 3.13 9.13 -24.68
C VAL A 257 2.79 8.94 -26.14
N SER A 258 1.77 8.12 -26.45
CA SER A 258 1.32 7.87 -27.81
C SER A 258 0.88 9.15 -28.53
N ALA A 259 0.12 10.02 -27.86
CA ALA A 259 -0.31 11.30 -28.43
C ALA A 259 0.88 12.24 -28.67
N VAL A 260 1.81 12.34 -27.71
CA VAL A 260 3.00 13.21 -27.82
C VAL A 260 3.93 12.73 -28.93
N THR A 261 4.21 11.43 -29.05
CA THR A 261 5.02 10.86 -30.13
C THR A 261 4.39 11.04 -31.49
N ALA A 262 3.05 11.04 -31.57
CA ALA A 262 2.31 11.35 -32.79
C ALA A 262 2.30 12.86 -33.14
N GLY A 263 2.91 13.73 -32.31
CA GLY A 263 3.00 15.16 -32.58
C GLY A 263 1.81 16.01 -32.09
N ALA A 264 1.00 15.48 -31.18
CA ALA A 264 -0.15 16.24 -30.64
C ALA A 264 0.26 17.45 -29.79
N GLY A 265 1.52 17.48 -29.26
CA GLY A 265 1.99 18.57 -28.43
C GLY A 265 3.16 18.15 -27.54
N TYR A 266 3.22 18.69 -26.32
CA TYR A 266 4.23 18.35 -25.31
C TYR A 266 3.62 17.80 -24.05
N SER A 267 4.45 17.15 -23.25
CA SER A 267 4.09 16.68 -21.90
C SER A 267 5.26 16.65 -20.95
N VAL A 268 4.98 16.43 -19.66
CA VAL A 268 5.96 16.02 -18.65
C VAL A 268 5.66 14.58 -18.28
N LEU A 269 6.61 13.69 -18.52
CA LEU A 269 6.44 12.24 -18.43
C LEU A 269 7.56 11.61 -17.61
N PRO A 270 7.30 10.46 -16.95
CA PRO A 270 8.34 9.64 -16.34
C PRO A 270 9.42 9.26 -17.36
N ARG A 271 10.69 9.29 -16.94
CA ARG A 271 11.82 8.87 -17.78
C ARG A 271 11.62 7.45 -18.31
N SER A 272 11.15 6.53 -17.46
CA SER A 272 10.93 5.13 -17.81
C SER A 272 9.98 4.92 -19.01
N LEU A 273 9.07 5.85 -19.25
CA LEU A 273 8.19 5.85 -20.43
C LEU A 273 8.81 6.51 -21.67
N CYS A 274 9.84 7.32 -21.48
CA CYS A 274 10.42 8.11 -22.56
C CYS A 274 11.67 7.48 -23.16
N GLU A 275 12.42 6.66 -22.43
CA GLU A 275 13.75 6.17 -22.78
C GLU A 275 13.81 5.56 -24.19
N GLU A 276 12.93 4.62 -24.49
CA GLU A 276 12.86 3.97 -25.80
C GLU A 276 12.54 4.98 -26.91
N HIS A 277 11.57 5.84 -26.70
CA HIS A 277 11.15 6.86 -27.67
C HIS A 277 12.20 7.95 -27.90
N LEU A 278 12.98 8.28 -26.87
CA LEU A 278 14.12 9.18 -27.00
C LEU A 278 15.26 8.52 -27.81
N ALA A 279 15.57 7.25 -27.50
CA ALA A 279 16.60 6.49 -28.21
C ALA A 279 16.26 6.32 -29.72
N ASP A 280 14.97 6.09 -30.03
CA ASP A 280 14.48 5.95 -31.41
C ASP A 280 14.23 7.29 -32.12
N GLY A 281 14.44 8.41 -31.44
CA GLY A 281 14.19 9.75 -32.01
C GLY A 281 12.71 10.08 -32.25
N ARG A 282 11.77 9.35 -31.61
CA ARG A 282 10.32 9.63 -31.66
C ARG A 282 9.90 10.72 -30.67
N LEU A 283 10.72 10.93 -29.63
CA LEU A 283 10.64 12.05 -28.70
C LEU A 283 11.94 12.82 -28.69
N ALA A 284 11.85 14.09 -28.30
CA ALA A 284 12.99 14.95 -28.00
C ALA A 284 12.75 15.64 -26.65
N LEU A 285 13.85 15.88 -25.91
CA LEU A 285 13.82 16.73 -24.72
C LEU A 285 13.63 18.18 -25.14
N LEU A 286 12.71 18.88 -24.49
CA LEU A 286 12.54 20.33 -24.66
C LEU A 286 13.41 21.13 -23.67
N HIS A 287 13.81 20.48 -22.57
CA HIS A 287 14.65 21.08 -21.55
C HIS A 287 15.35 20.00 -20.74
N GLU A 288 16.61 20.21 -20.45
CA GLU A 288 17.43 19.34 -19.58
C GLU A 288 17.81 20.12 -18.32
N PRO A 289 17.07 19.97 -17.22
CA PRO A 289 17.36 20.67 -15.98
C PRO A 289 18.61 20.11 -15.30
N VAL A 290 19.38 20.98 -14.61
CA VAL A 290 20.53 20.56 -13.79
C VAL A 290 20.10 19.58 -12.70
N GLU A 291 18.92 19.81 -12.09
CA GLU A 291 18.32 18.93 -11.10
C GLU A 291 16.91 18.55 -11.58
N PRO A 292 16.75 17.36 -12.17
CA PRO A 292 15.44 16.91 -12.61
C PRO A 292 14.50 16.65 -11.41
N PRO A 293 13.22 16.96 -11.55
CA PRO A 293 12.25 16.64 -10.48
C PRO A 293 12.12 15.13 -10.31
N LEU A 294 12.31 14.67 -9.08
CA LEU A 294 12.20 13.27 -8.72
C LEU A 294 10.84 12.97 -8.09
N ASN A 295 10.34 11.78 -8.30
CA ASN A 295 9.22 11.22 -7.59
C ASN A 295 9.62 9.90 -6.94
N THR A 296 9.68 9.87 -5.60
CA THR A 296 10.00 8.65 -4.88
C THR A 296 8.81 7.67 -4.95
N LEU A 297 9.10 6.49 -5.43
CA LEU A 297 8.19 5.35 -5.44
C LEU A 297 8.31 4.57 -4.13
N PHE A 298 7.21 4.05 -3.64
CA PHE A 298 7.16 3.28 -2.41
C PHE A 298 6.57 1.91 -2.66
N LEU A 299 7.19 0.88 -2.11
CA LEU A 299 6.57 -0.41 -1.95
C LEU A 299 5.86 -0.44 -0.60
N VAL A 300 4.55 -0.54 -0.64
CA VAL A 300 3.71 -0.56 0.55
C VAL A 300 3.22 -1.97 0.79
N GLN A 301 3.42 -2.47 1.98
CA GLN A 301 3.08 -3.83 2.36
C GLN A 301 1.96 -3.84 3.39
N ARG A 302 1.05 -4.79 3.26
CA ARG A 302 0.03 -5.09 4.27
C ARG A 302 0.70 -5.66 5.52
N PRO A 303 0.37 -5.20 6.73
CA PRO A 303 0.83 -5.82 7.95
C PRO A 303 0.48 -7.31 7.99
N GLY A 304 1.45 -8.15 8.38
CA GLY A 304 1.26 -9.59 8.44
C GLY A 304 1.37 -10.34 7.09
N ALA A 305 1.58 -9.64 5.98
CA ALA A 305 1.74 -10.28 4.66
C ALA A 305 3.00 -11.17 4.59
N ASP A 306 3.98 -10.97 5.46
CA ASP A 306 5.18 -11.82 5.59
C ASP A 306 4.85 -13.28 5.96
N ALA A 307 3.66 -13.56 6.46
CA ALA A 307 3.20 -14.93 6.71
C ALA A 307 3.08 -15.75 5.40
N ASN A 308 2.98 -15.10 4.25
CA ASN A 308 3.08 -15.75 2.95
C ASN A 308 4.52 -15.60 2.41
N PRO A 309 5.29 -16.69 2.30
CA PRO A 309 6.68 -16.65 1.83
C PRO A 309 6.82 -16.12 0.40
N ASP A 310 5.79 -16.27 -0.43
CA ASP A 310 5.79 -15.77 -1.79
C ASP A 310 5.67 -14.24 -1.84
N VAL A 311 4.97 -13.63 -0.88
CA VAL A 311 4.97 -12.16 -0.73
C VAL A 311 6.37 -11.65 -0.39
N VAL A 312 7.07 -12.35 0.50
CA VAL A 312 8.47 -12.02 0.85
C VAL A 312 9.37 -12.12 -0.38
N ARG A 313 9.26 -13.21 -1.15
CA ARG A 313 10.03 -13.40 -2.40
C ARG A 313 9.78 -12.28 -3.42
N VAL A 314 8.52 -11.91 -3.64
CA VAL A 314 8.14 -10.81 -4.55
C VAL A 314 8.69 -9.48 -4.05
N ARG A 315 8.50 -9.15 -2.78
CA ARG A 315 9.01 -7.94 -2.16
C ARG A 315 10.52 -7.81 -2.31
N ASP A 316 11.25 -8.83 -1.90
CA ASP A 316 12.71 -8.81 -1.88
C ASP A 316 13.27 -8.75 -3.31
N ARG A 317 12.62 -9.40 -4.28
CA ARG A 317 12.98 -9.29 -5.70
C ARG A 317 12.77 -7.88 -6.24
N LEU A 318 11.65 -7.24 -5.91
CA LEU A 318 11.38 -5.85 -6.31
C LEU A 318 12.40 -4.89 -5.70
N GLN A 319 12.70 -5.01 -4.42
CA GLN A 319 13.71 -4.19 -3.75
C GLN A 319 15.11 -4.38 -4.35
N HIS A 320 15.45 -5.61 -4.73
CA HIS A 320 16.72 -5.88 -5.40
C HIS A 320 16.79 -5.23 -6.78
N ALA A 321 15.75 -5.42 -7.60
CA ALA A 321 15.70 -4.86 -8.95
C ALA A 321 15.67 -3.33 -8.95
N ALA A 322 14.98 -2.74 -7.99
CA ALA A 322 14.83 -1.29 -7.88
C ALA A 322 16.14 -0.53 -7.63
N ARG A 323 17.22 -1.22 -7.24
CA ARG A 323 18.56 -0.62 -7.10
C ARG A 323 19.18 -0.17 -8.43
N THR A 324 18.62 -0.63 -9.53
CA THR A 324 19.09 -0.34 -10.90
C THR A 324 18.08 0.44 -11.74
N TRP A 325 17.01 0.90 -11.15
CA TRP A 325 15.93 1.65 -11.82
C TRP A 325 16.28 3.14 -11.97
#